data_19063f2bdd89a68658215f788d4621aa
#
_entry.id   19063f2bdd89a68658215f788d4621aa
#
_cell.length_a   1.000
_cell.length_b   1.000
_cell.length_c   1.000
_cell.angle_alpha   90.00
_cell.angle_beta   90.00
_cell.angle_gamma   90.00
#
_symmetry.space_group_name_H-M   'P 1'
#
loop_
_entity.id
_entity.type
_entity.pdbx_description
1 polymer ?
#
loop_
_entity_poly.entity_id
_entity_poly.type
_entity_poly.pdbx_seq_one_letter_code
_entity_poly.pdbx_strand_id
1 'polypeptide(L)'
;PQELRGQFELPGGKIEEGEDAVVALKREIVEELGAHLRVGERVCPDGGLWWPILGGRVMGVWLAEVAPGSPAPVAGASHLEARWVPISELGDLPWIVADLPIVEAVAVRCSR
;
A
#
# COMPACT_ATOMS: atom_id res chain seq x y z
N PRO A 1 5.51 -1.01 -15.26
CA PRO A 1 6.19 -0.38 -16.41
C PRO A 1 7.68 -0.20 -16.17
N GLN A 2 8.46 -0.31 -17.21
CA GLN A 2 9.92 -0.23 -17.09
C GLN A 2 10.40 1.12 -16.57
N GLU A 3 9.73 2.20 -16.92
CA GLU A 3 10.05 3.56 -16.45
C GLU A 3 9.83 3.75 -14.94
N LEU A 4 9.09 2.85 -14.29
CA LEU A 4 8.88 2.88 -12.84
C LEU A 4 9.84 1.97 -12.08
N ARG A 5 10.73 1.29 -12.80
CA ARG A 5 11.70 0.37 -12.19
C ARG A 5 12.63 1.13 -11.24
N GLY A 6 12.84 0.60 -10.04
CA GLY A 6 13.68 1.22 -9.02
C GLY A 6 12.93 2.20 -8.14
N GLN A 7 11.68 2.48 -8.41
CA GLN A 7 10.84 3.32 -7.55
C GLN A 7 10.00 2.46 -6.63
N PHE A 8 9.66 3.03 -5.47
CA PHE A 8 8.80 2.35 -4.50
C PHE A 8 7.34 2.68 -4.74
N GLU A 9 6.49 1.70 -4.47
CA GLU A 9 5.03 1.87 -4.47
C GLU A 9 4.44 1.17 -3.26
N LEU A 10 3.24 1.58 -2.87
CA LEU A 10 2.52 0.95 -1.77
C LEU A 10 2.04 -0.44 -2.23
N PRO A 11 2.09 -1.45 -1.34
CA PRO A 11 1.64 -2.77 -1.70
C PRO A 11 0.12 -2.81 -1.87
N GLY A 12 -0.35 -3.65 -2.77
CA GLY A 12 -1.77 -3.81 -3.05
C GLY A 12 -1.98 -4.22 -4.50
N GLY A 13 -3.23 -4.24 -4.91
CA GLY A 13 -3.57 -4.64 -6.27
C GLY A 13 -5.00 -4.27 -6.62
N LYS A 14 -5.49 -4.85 -7.70
CA LYS A 14 -6.81 -4.55 -8.24
C LYS A 14 -7.92 -5.25 -7.46
N ILE A 15 -9.05 -4.55 -7.33
CA ILE A 15 -10.28 -5.14 -6.83
C ILE A 15 -10.93 -5.91 -8.00
N GLU A 16 -11.22 -7.17 -7.79
CA GLU A 16 -11.91 -7.97 -8.78
C GLU A 16 -13.42 -7.74 -8.70
N GLU A 17 -14.13 -8.03 -9.78
CA GLU A 17 -15.56 -7.86 -9.85
C GLU A 17 -16.26 -8.61 -8.72
N GLY A 18 -17.16 -7.93 -8.02
CA GLY A 18 -17.89 -8.51 -6.89
C GLY A 18 -17.12 -8.62 -5.59
N GLU A 19 -15.86 -8.19 -5.58
CA GLU A 19 -14.99 -8.29 -4.41
C GLU A 19 -15.02 -7.00 -3.59
N ASP A 20 -15.12 -7.14 -2.26
CA ASP A 20 -14.98 -5.99 -1.35
C ASP A 20 -13.52 -5.49 -1.35
N ALA A 21 -13.33 -4.18 -1.21
CA ALA A 21 -12.01 -3.57 -1.27
C ALA A 21 -11.05 -4.10 -0.20
N VAL A 22 -11.51 -4.30 1.03
CA VAL A 22 -10.66 -4.84 2.12
C VAL A 22 -10.31 -6.30 1.86
N VAL A 23 -11.25 -7.08 1.35
CA VAL A 23 -11.00 -8.48 0.96
C VAL A 23 -9.96 -8.54 -0.14
N ALA A 24 -10.07 -7.65 -1.15
CA ALA A 24 -9.10 -7.55 -2.23
C ALA A 24 -7.71 -7.21 -1.71
N LEU A 25 -7.61 -6.25 -0.78
CA LEU A 25 -6.35 -5.86 -0.18
C LEU A 25 -5.68 -7.04 0.53
N LYS A 26 -6.41 -7.76 1.36
CA LYS A 26 -5.88 -8.93 2.07
C LYS A 26 -5.41 -10.01 1.11
N ARG A 27 -6.18 -10.29 0.06
CA ARG A 27 -5.82 -11.27 -0.97
C ARG A 27 -4.53 -10.87 -1.69
N GLU A 28 -4.44 -9.62 -2.13
CA GLU A 28 -3.26 -9.13 -2.85
C GLU A 28 -1.99 -9.18 -1.98
N ILE A 29 -2.10 -8.87 -0.69
CA ILE A 29 -0.93 -8.92 0.20
C ILE A 29 -0.46 -10.37 0.41
N VAL A 30 -1.38 -11.32 0.52
CA VAL A 30 -0.99 -12.74 0.57
C VAL A 30 -0.28 -13.15 -0.72
N GLU A 31 -0.81 -12.74 -1.87
CA GLU A 31 -0.21 -13.09 -3.16
C GLU A 31 1.16 -12.43 -3.37
N GLU A 32 1.29 -11.16 -3.00
CA GLU A 32 2.51 -10.39 -3.24
C GLU A 32 3.58 -10.57 -2.18
N LEU A 33 3.20 -10.67 -0.91
CA LEU A 33 4.14 -10.64 0.22
C LEU A 33 4.07 -11.86 1.12
N GLY A 34 3.11 -12.75 0.89
CA GLY A 34 2.97 -13.96 1.69
C GLY A 34 2.51 -13.72 3.12
N ALA A 35 1.96 -12.56 3.44
CA ALA A 35 1.57 -12.18 4.79
C ALA A 35 0.06 -11.96 4.91
N HIS A 36 -0.47 -12.21 6.11
CA HIS A 36 -1.86 -11.95 6.46
C HIS A 36 -1.96 -10.64 7.24
N LEU A 37 -2.93 -9.81 6.89
CA LEU A 37 -3.11 -8.49 7.51
C LEU A 37 -4.30 -8.45 8.46
N ARG A 38 -4.16 -7.59 9.46
CA ARG A 38 -5.25 -7.03 10.24
C ARG A 38 -5.45 -5.60 9.78
N VAL A 39 -6.53 -5.35 9.06
CA VAL A 39 -6.79 -4.05 8.44
C VAL A 39 -7.49 -3.14 9.44
N GLY A 40 -6.97 -1.93 9.58
CA GLY A 40 -7.47 -0.92 10.50
C GLY A 40 -8.11 0.26 9.80
N GLU A 41 -7.71 1.46 10.19
CA GLU A 41 -8.29 2.71 9.75
C GLU A 41 -8.02 2.99 8.27
N ARG A 42 -9.04 3.49 7.57
CA ARG A 42 -8.88 3.96 6.20
C ARG A 42 -8.22 5.34 6.19
N VAL A 43 -7.26 5.53 5.30
CA VAL A 43 -6.61 6.82 5.09
C VAL A 43 -7.22 7.45 3.85
N CYS A 44 -7.94 8.55 4.03
CA CYS A 44 -8.70 9.17 2.95
C CYS A 44 -8.12 10.52 2.53
N PRO A 45 -8.26 10.90 1.24
CA PRO A 45 -7.98 12.26 0.82
C PRO A 45 -9.06 13.22 1.30
N ASP A 46 -8.79 14.51 1.22
CA ASP A 46 -9.78 15.53 1.53
C ASP A 46 -10.99 15.41 0.60
N GLY A 47 -12.17 15.35 1.18
CA GLY A 47 -13.42 15.35 0.43
C GLY A 47 -13.79 14.04 -0.24
N GLY A 48 -13.12 12.93 0.06
CA GLY A 48 -13.46 11.67 -0.59
C GLY A 48 -12.91 10.44 0.12
N LEU A 49 -13.10 9.28 -0.51
CA LEU A 49 -12.62 8.00 -0.02
C LEU A 49 -11.49 7.42 -0.86
N TRP A 50 -11.36 7.90 -2.09
CA TRP A 50 -10.46 7.31 -3.08
C TRP A 50 -9.38 8.30 -3.49
N TRP A 51 -8.14 7.81 -3.57
CA TRP A 51 -6.99 8.58 -4.03
C TRP A 51 -6.84 8.44 -5.54
N PRO A 52 -6.63 9.55 -6.28
CA PRO A 52 -6.30 9.45 -7.70
C PRO A 52 -4.89 8.89 -7.88
N ILE A 53 -4.74 7.97 -8.83
CA ILE A 53 -3.45 7.39 -9.19
C ILE A 53 -3.25 7.43 -10.71
N LEU A 54 -2.14 6.87 -11.17
CA LEU A 54 -1.78 6.87 -12.59
C LEU A 54 -2.88 6.24 -13.46
N GLY A 55 -3.05 6.76 -14.66
CA GLY A 55 -3.96 6.19 -15.65
C GLY A 55 -5.43 6.49 -15.41
N GLY A 56 -5.75 7.52 -14.62
CA GLY A 56 -7.14 7.88 -14.33
C GLY A 56 -7.83 6.93 -13.36
N ARG A 57 -7.09 6.04 -12.74
CA ARG A 57 -7.63 5.08 -11.76
C ARG A 57 -7.66 5.70 -10.37
N VAL A 58 -8.32 5.01 -9.46
CA VAL A 58 -8.39 5.42 -8.05
C VAL A 58 -7.95 4.28 -7.14
N MET A 59 -7.50 4.63 -5.94
CA MET A 59 -7.01 3.66 -4.96
C MET A 59 -7.56 3.96 -3.57
N GLY A 60 -8.02 2.92 -2.87
CA GLY A 60 -8.31 3.00 -1.44
C GLY A 60 -7.07 2.62 -0.64
N VAL A 61 -6.89 3.29 0.50
CA VAL A 61 -5.70 3.08 1.34
C VAL A 61 -6.12 2.87 2.79
N TRP A 62 -5.55 1.86 3.42
CA TRP A 62 -5.81 1.53 4.83
C TRP A 62 -4.51 1.36 5.59
N LEU A 63 -4.51 1.74 6.85
CA LEU A 63 -3.49 1.32 7.79
C LEU A 63 -3.75 -0.14 8.15
N ALA A 64 -2.69 -0.90 8.28
CA ALA A 64 -2.80 -2.32 8.62
C ALA A 64 -1.57 -2.78 9.39
N GLU A 65 -1.71 -3.90 10.08
CA GLU A 65 -0.58 -4.55 10.73
C GLU A 65 -0.56 -6.03 10.32
N VAL A 66 0.59 -6.65 10.45
CA VAL A 66 0.73 -8.08 10.18
C VAL A 66 0.00 -8.83 11.29
N ALA A 67 -0.92 -9.72 10.91
CA ALA A 67 -1.73 -10.44 11.87
C ALA A 67 -0.88 -11.37 12.75
N PRO A 68 -1.26 -11.59 14.02
CA PRO A 68 -0.57 -12.56 14.88
C PRO A 68 -0.51 -13.94 14.20
N GLY A 69 0.65 -14.56 14.23
CA GLY A 69 0.86 -15.87 13.63
C GLY A 69 1.09 -15.87 12.12
N SER A 70 1.01 -14.72 11.47
CA SER A 70 1.31 -14.61 10.04
C SER A 70 2.82 -14.71 9.78
N PRO A 71 3.23 -15.29 8.63
CA PRO A 71 4.61 -15.13 8.18
C PRO A 71 4.95 -13.66 7.99
N ALA A 72 6.22 -13.30 8.14
CA ALA A 72 6.69 -11.95 7.84
C ALA A 72 6.54 -11.67 6.33
N PRO A 73 6.18 -10.42 5.94
CA PRO A 73 6.09 -10.07 4.53
C PRO A 73 7.44 -10.18 3.84
N VAL A 74 7.46 -10.79 2.65
CA VAL A 74 8.67 -10.86 1.81
C VAL A 74 8.27 -10.56 0.38
N ALA A 75 9.19 -9.94 -0.37
CA ALA A 75 8.92 -9.62 -1.78
C ALA A 75 8.68 -10.89 -2.59
N GLY A 76 7.59 -10.94 -3.33
CA GLY A 76 7.31 -12.00 -4.26
C GLY A 76 8.01 -11.79 -5.60
N ALA A 77 7.70 -12.66 -6.57
CA ALA A 77 8.36 -12.67 -7.87
C ALA A 77 8.14 -11.39 -8.70
N SER A 78 7.05 -10.65 -8.43
CA SER A 78 6.71 -9.43 -9.16
C SER A 78 7.36 -8.16 -8.61
N HIS A 79 8.11 -8.27 -7.50
CA HIS A 79 8.75 -7.12 -6.85
C HIS A 79 10.24 -7.38 -6.64
N LEU A 80 11.05 -6.31 -6.75
CA LEU A 80 12.49 -6.40 -6.51
C LEU A 80 12.80 -6.52 -5.03
N GLU A 81 12.07 -5.80 -4.18
CA GLU A 81 12.21 -5.91 -2.72
C GLU A 81 10.97 -5.42 -2.00
N ALA A 82 10.80 -5.89 -0.76
CA ALA A 82 9.88 -5.32 0.21
C ALA A 82 10.74 -4.85 1.39
N ARG A 83 10.45 -3.66 1.91
CA ARG A 83 11.28 -3.02 2.93
C ARG A 83 10.45 -2.51 4.10
N TRP A 84 10.91 -2.81 5.32
CA TRP A 84 10.42 -2.15 6.53
C TRP A 84 11.13 -0.82 6.65
N VAL A 85 10.36 0.26 6.82
CA VAL A 85 10.88 1.62 6.88
C VAL A 85 10.30 2.35 8.08
N PRO A 86 11.14 2.98 8.92
CA PRO A 86 10.62 3.84 10.00
C PRO A 86 9.75 4.96 9.44
N ILE A 87 8.70 5.33 10.18
CA ILE A 87 7.78 6.39 9.74
C ILE A 87 8.55 7.69 9.40
N SER A 88 9.55 8.03 10.19
CA SER A 88 10.34 9.24 9.98
C SER A 88 11.15 9.24 8.67
N GLU A 89 11.34 8.08 8.06
CA GLU A 89 12.13 7.94 6.84
C GLU A 89 11.28 7.63 5.59
N LEU A 90 9.95 7.58 5.73
CA LEU A 90 9.07 7.27 4.59
C LEU A 90 9.28 8.21 3.41
N GLY A 91 9.41 9.51 3.68
CA GLY A 91 9.57 10.51 2.62
C GLY A 91 10.90 10.45 1.89
N ASP A 92 11.87 9.70 2.41
CA ASP A 92 13.21 9.61 1.84
C ASP A 92 13.33 8.57 0.73
N LEU A 93 12.30 7.74 0.54
CA LEU A 93 12.30 6.70 -0.49
C LEU A 93 11.90 7.28 -1.86
N PRO A 94 12.42 6.70 -2.95
CA PRO A 94 12.03 7.13 -4.30
C PRO A 94 10.66 6.60 -4.70
N TRP A 95 9.60 7.19 -4.15
CA TRP A 95 8.22 6.82 -4.46
C TRP A 95 7.83 7.23 -5.86
N ILE A 96 6.92 6.46 -6.48
CA ILE A 96 6.26 6.95 -7.69
C ILE A 96 5.44 8.19 -7.33
N VAL A 97 5.41 9.18 -8.24
CA VAL A 97 4.85 10.51 -7.95
C VAL A 97 3.39 10.43 -7.46
N ALA A 98 2.59 9.55 -8.06
CA ALA A 98 1.20 9.41 -7.70
C ALA A 98 0.98 8.99 -6.23
N ASP A 99 1.96 8.32 -5.62
CA ASP A 99 1.87 7.85 -4.24
C ASP A 99 2.32 8.88 -3.20
N LEU A 100 3.01 9.96 -3.62
CA LEU A 100 3.54 10.95 -2.68
C LEU A 100 2.49 11.57 -1.75
N PRO A 101 1.34 12.05 -2.23
CA PRO A 101 0.32 12.61 -1.34
C PRO A 101 -0.20 11.58 -0.33
N ILE A 102 -0.29 10.31 -0.75
CA ILE A 102 -0.75 9.22 0.10
C ILE A 102 0.29 8.94 1.19
N VAL A 103 1.57 8.87 0.83
CA VAL A 103 2.66 8.65 1.77
C VAL A 103 2.70 9.76 2.81
N GLU A 104 2.51 11.02 2.41
CA GLU A 104 2.44 12.15 3.34
C GLU A 104 1.28 12.01 4.32
N ALA A 105 0.09 11.63 3.84
CA ALA A 105 -1.08 11.44 4.69
C ALA A 105 -0.87 10.30 5.69
N VAL A 106 -0.26 9.21 5.26
CA VAL A 106 0.07 8.07 6.14
C VAL A 106 1.07 8.50 7.21
N ALA A 107 2.12 9.23 6.83
CA ALA A 107 3.13 9.70 7.78
C ALA A 107 2.52 10.60 8.85
N VAL A 108 1.66 11.52 8.47
CA VAL A 108 0.95 12.41 9.43
C VAL A 108 0.10 11.57 10.38
N ARG A 109 -0.64 10.61 9.85
CA ARG A 109 -1.55 9.77 10.64
C ARG A 109 -0.77 8.92 11.65
N CYS A 110 0.34 8.33 11.24
CA CYS A 110 1.14 7.41 12.07
C CYS A 110 2.05 8.13 13.08
N SER A 111 2.28 9.43 12.92
CA SER A 111 3.13 10.19 13.85
C SER A 111 2.37 10.85 15.00
N ARG A 112 1.08 10.60 15.10
CA ARG A 112 0.23 11.11 16.18
C ARG A 112 0.33 10.23 17.41
#